data_5b46998932a86793311437bdc5c7a688
#
_entry.id   5b46998932a86793311437bdc5c7a688
#
_cell.length_a   1.000
_cell.length_b   1.000
_cell.length_c   1.000
_cell.angle_alpha   90.00
_cell.angle_beta   90.00
_cell.angle_gamma   90.00
#
_symmetry.space_group_name_H-M   'P 1'
#
loop_
_entity.id
_entity.type
_entity.pdbx_description
1 polymer ?
#
loop_
_entity_poly.entity_id
_entity_poly.type
_entity_poly.pdbx_seq_one_letter_code
_entity_poly.pdbx_strand_id
1 'polypeptide(L)' 'MKKTEQLIINTFLELVEEKPLDKITIQDIANKCGINRNTFYYHFDDIYSLIESVFNNHV' A
#
# COMPACT_ATOMS: atom_id res chain seq x y z
N MET A 1 9.99 -2.97 -14.21
CA MET A 1 10.30 -3.23 -12.82
C MET A 1 9.27 -2.58 -11.94
N LYS A 2 8.98 -3.19 -10.82
CA LYS A 2 7.84 -2.79 -10.01
C LYS A 2 8.27 -2.05 -8.76
N LYS A 3 9.12 -1.05 -8.93
CA LYS A 3 9.63 -0.27 -7.81
C LYS A 3 8.52 0.45 -7.07
N THR A 4 7.55 1.00 -7.80
CA THR A 4 6.45 1.72 -7.18
C THR A 4 5.58 0.78 -6.37
N GLU A 5 5.31 -0.41 -6.88
CA GLU A 5 4.55 -1.40 -6.12
C GLU A 5 5.27 -1.77 -4.82
N GLN A 6 6.57 -1.98 -4.91
CA GLN A 6 7.35 -2.32 -3.73
C GLN A 6 7.34 -1.17 -2.73
N LEU A 7 7.43 0.06 -3.22
CA LEU A 7 7.37 1.23 -2.37
C LEU A 7 6.03 1.32 -1.65
N ILE A 8 4.94 1.06 -2.37
CA ILE A 8 3.61 1.07 -1.77
C ILE A 8 3.50 0.01 -0.68
N ILE A 9 4.00 -1.19 -0.96
CA ILE A 9 3.96 -2.28 0.00
C ILE A 9 4.77 -1.91 1.26
N ASN A 10 5.97 -1.38 1.07
CA ASN A 10 6.80 -0.99 2.20
C ASN A 10 6.14 0.10 3.03
N THR A 11 5.52 1.07 2.35
CA THR A 11 4.82 2.16 3.04
C THR A 11 3.65 1.61 3.85
N PHE A 12 2.91 0.68 3.27
CA PHE A 12 1.79 0.05 3.97
C PHE A 12 2.27 -0.67 5.22
N LEU A 13 3.37 -1.40 5.12
CA LEU A 13 3.92 -2.12 6.27
C LEU A 13 4.34 -1.16 7.39
N GLU A 14 4.87 0.00 7.02
CA GLU A 14 5.21 1.02 8.01
C GLU A 14 3.96 1.56 8.69
N LEU A 15 2.91 1.79 7.92
CA LEU A 15 1.66 2.30 8.48
C LEU A 15 1.02 1.32 9.45
N VAL A 16 1.13 0.03 9.17
CA VAL A 16 0.58 -0.99 10.06
C VAL A 16 1.21 -0.91 11.44
N GLU A 17 2.47 -0.48 11.52
CA GLU A 17 3.14 -0.30 12.79
C GLU A 17 2.70 0.97 13.52
N GLU A 18 2.17 1.93 12.78
CA GLU A 18 1.80 3.22 13.34
C GLU A 18 0.34 3.29 13.77
N LYS A 19 -0.53 2.55 13.11
CA LYS A 19 -1.96 2.61 13.38
C LYS A 19 -2.62 1.28 13.03
N PRO A 20 -3.80 1.02 13.60
CA PRO A 20 -4.52 -0.23 13.31
C PRO A 20 -4.82 -0.40 11.84
N LEU A 21 -4.80 -1.64 11.40
CA LEU A 21 -5.01 -1.97 9.99
C LEU A 21 -6.33 -1.39 9.47
N ASP A 22 -7.39 -1.46 10.26
CA ASP A 22 -8.71 -0.99 9.84
C ASP A 22 -8.82 0.54 9.80
N LYS A 23 -7.78 1.24 10.24
CA LYS A 23 -7.74 2.70 10.17
C LYS A 23 -6.89 3.20 9.03
N ILE A 24 -6.21 2.31 8.32
CA ILE A 24 -5.35 2.71 7.20
C ILE A 24 -6.20 2.87 5.95
N THR A 25 -6.06 4.01 5.29
CA THR A 25 -6.79 4.31 4.06
C THR A 25 -5.82 4.43 2.90
N ILE A 26 -6.37 4.37 1.68
CA ILE A 26 -5.56 4.57 0.48
C ILE A 26 -4.92 5.96 0.51
N GLN A 27 -5.65 6.95 1.00
CA GLN A 27 -5.11 8.30 1.10
C GLN A 27 -3.90 8.36 2.04
N ASP A 28 -3.97 7.63 3.16
CA ASP A 28 -2.84 7.54 4.08
C ASP A 28 -1.62 6.98 3.37
N ILE A 29 -1.82 5.92 2.61
CA ILE A 29 -0.72 5.27 1.90
C ILE A 29 -0.14 6.22 0.86
N ALA A 30 -0.99 6.86 0.09
CA ALA A 30 -0.55 7.77 -0.96
C ALA A 30 0.23 8.95 -0.37
N ASN A 31 -0.27 9.52 0.72
CA ASN A 31 0.40 10.65 1.35
C ASN A 31 1.78 10.26 1.87
N LYS A 32 1.86 9.14 2.56
CA LYS A 32 3.13 8.70 3.13
C LYS A 32 4.11 8.29 2.04
N CYS A 33 3.60 7.69 0.99
CA CYS A 33 4.40 7.19 -0.13
C CYS A 33 4.87 8.32 -1.05
N GLY A 34 4.17 9.45 -1.03
CA GLY A 34 4.51 10.57 -1.90
C GLY A 34 3.96 10.45 -3.30
N ILE A 35 2.88 9.70 -3.46
CA ILE A 35 2.22 9.54 -4.76
C ILE A 35 0.78 10.02 -4.63
N ASN A 36 0.10 10.18 -5.78
CA ASN A 36 -1.31 10.52 -5.72
C ASN A 36 -2.15 9.24 -5.77
N ARG A 37 -3.45 9.38 -5.48
CA ARG A 37 -4.34 8.23 -5.44
C ARG A 37 -4.44 7.52 -6.78
N ASN A 38 -4.37 8.27 -7.87
CA ASN A 38 -4.44 7.65 -9.19
C ASN A 38 -3.29 6.68 -9.41
N THR A 39 -2.12 7.04 -8.93
CA THR A 39 -0.97 6.16 -9.04
C THR A 39 -1.19 4.88 -8.25
N PHE A 40 -1.79 4.99 -7.07
CA PHE A 40 -2.12 3.80 -6.30
C PHE A 40 -3.06 2.89 -7.08
N TYR A 41 -4.12 3.45 -7.65
CA TYR A 41 -5.11 2.65 -8.39
C TYR A 41 -4.54 2.07 -9.67
N TYR A 42 -3.45 2.61 -10.15
CA TYR A 42 -2.77 2.05 -11.31
C TYR A 42 -2.16 0.69 -10.96
N HIS A 43 -1.77 0.49 -9.72
CA HIS A 43 -1.10 -0.72 -9.28
C HIS A 43 -2.00 -1.68 -8.51
N PHE A 44 -2.97 -1.16 -7.78
CA PHE A 44 -3.85 -1.97 -6.94
C PHE A 44 -5.28 -1.45 -7.07
N ASP A 45 -6.23 -2.38 -7.18
CA ASP A 45 -7.64 -1.99 -7.33
C ASP A 45 -8.19 -1.34 -6.08
N ASP A 46 -7.78 -1.83 -4.92
CA ASP A 46 -8.21 -1.29 -3.63
C ASP A 46 -7.21 -1.73 -2.57
N ILE A 47 -7.51 -1.37 -1.34
CA ILE A 47 -6.59 -1.70 -0.24
C ILE A 47 -6.54 -3.21 0.01
N TYR A 48 -7.60 -3.92 -0.30
CA TYR A 48 -7.61 -5.38 -0.11
C TYR A 48 -6.69 -6.06 -1.10
N SER A 49 -6.62 -5.54 -2.32
CA SER A 49 -5.67 -6.05 -3.30
C SER A 49 -4.24 -5.88 -2.81
N LEU A 50 -3.96 -4.74 -2.19
CA LEU A 50 -2.65 -4.49 -1.63
C LEU A 50 -2.34 -5.48 -0.51
N ILE A 51 -3.28 -5.68 0.39
CA ILE A 51 -3.10 -6.61 1.49
C ILE A 51 -2.82 -8.02 0.97
N GLU A 52 -3.57 -8.43 -0.03
CA GLU A 52 -3.40 -9.73 -0.64
C GLU A 52 -2.00 -9.88 -1.24
N SER A 53 -1.50 -8.83 -1.89
CA SER A 53 -0.16 -8.84 -2.46
C SER A 53 0.90 -8.98 -1.38
N VAL A 54 0.69 -8.34 -0.25
CA VAL A 54 1.64 -8.42 0.86
C VAL A 54 1.76 -9.87 1.34
N PHE A 55 0.63 -10.54 1.51
CA PHE A 55 0.65 -11.93 1.96
C PHE A 55 1.19 -12.87 0.91
N ASN A 56 0.87 -12.65 -0.35
CA ASN A 56 1.31 -13.53 -1.42
C ASN A 56 2.81 -13.43 -1.69
N ASN A 57 3.41 -12.30 -1.37
CA ASN A 57 4.84 -12.11 -1.58
C ASN A 57 5.70 -12.82 -0.55
N HIS A 58 5.08 -13.52 0.35
CA HIS A 58 5.78 -14.19 1.43
C HIS A 58 6.14 -15.62 1.13
N VAL A 59 5.95 -16.04 -0.05
CA VAL A 59 6.22 -17.44 -0.39
C VAL A 59 7.70 -17.69 -0.61
#